data_3a0a9bf014972742733b27a25b3b43cb
#
_entry.id   3a0a9bf014972742733b27a25b3b43cb
#
_cell.length_a   1.000
_cell.length_b   1.000
_cell.length_c   1.000
_cell.angle_alpha   90.00
_cell.angle_beta   90.00
_cell.angle_gamma   90.00
#
_symmetry.space_group_name_H-M   'P 1'
#
loop_
_entity.id
_entity.type
_entity.pdbx_description
1 polymer ?
#
loop_
_entity_poly.entity_id
_entity_poly.type
_entity_poly.pdbx_seq_one_letter_code
_entity_poly.pdbx_strand_id
1 'polypeptide(L)'
;MKLSIALLPIIGVALLSSCSKLEATCSGEDSLKLATQIISEDAEKYLTEQKRDDGSIIFSPASVRATLSKVSITIENIRTAKQDPNSTKVFCEGSLKISPSPETLKQADEARKESNLITISDEAKNQSFEQSANAFVKAIEYNVQPTDDGKNVFVEVDSPRTFSVVLGEMVGFSI
;
A
#
# COMPACT_ATOMS: atom_id res chain seq x y z
N MET A 1 55.53 24.27 -50.91
CA MET A 1 54.32 24.27 -50.04
C MET A 1 53.97 22.81 -49.76
N LYS A 2 54.18 22.30 -48.51
CA LYS A 2 53.81 20.94 -48.10
C LYS A 2 52.55 21.03 -47.27
N LEU A 3 51.48 20.46 -47.76
CA LEU A 3 50.19 20.38 -47.07
C LEU A 3 50.17 19.11 -46.16
N SER A 4 50.24 19.32 -44.87
CA SER A 4 50.11 18.23 -43.88
C SER A 4 48.64 18.06 -43.53
N ILE A 5 48.06 16.92 -43.91
CA ILE A 5 46.71 16.51 -43.54
C ILE A 5 46.79 15.80 -42.16
N ALA A 6 46.24 16.42 -41.13
CA ALA A 6 46.12 15.82 -39.81
C ALA A 6 44.85 14.95 -39.78
N LEU A 7 45.03 13.64 -39.61
CA LEU A 7 43.94 12.70 -39.33
C LEU A 7 43.53 12.84 -37.85
N LEU A 8 42.26 13.27 -37.58
CA LEU A 8 41.68 13.20 -36.27
C LEU A 8 41.09 11.79 -36.06
N PRO A 9 41.36 11.12 -34.91
CA PRO A 9 40.68 9.87 -34.58
C PRO A 9 39.27 10.18 -34.02
N ILE A 10 38.26 9.61 -34.64
CA ILE A 10 36.87 9.62 -34.15
C ILE A 10 36.78 8.58 -33.02
N ILE A 11 36.75 9.05 -31.78
CA ILE A 11 36.46 8.21 -30.60
C ILE A 11 34.96 7.95 -30.58
N GLY A 12 34.55 6.76 -31.03
CA GLY A 12 33.19 6.28 -30.93
C GLY A 12 32.84 5.98 -29.44
N VAL A 13 32.00 6.84 -28.85
CA VAL A 13 31.43 6.58 -27.55
C VAL A 13 30.33 5.52 -27.72
N ALA A 14 30.62 4.27 -27.37
CA ALA A 14 29.64 3.21 -27.28
C ALA A 14 28.77 3.49 -26.03
N LEU A 15 27.54 3.98 -26.24
CA LEU A 15 26.50 4.06 -25.21
C LEU A 15 26.08 2.62 -24.88
N LEU A 16 26.65 2.05 -23.83
CA LEU A 16 26.16 0.83 -23.21
C LEU A 16 24.81 1.15 -22.55
N SER A 17 23.73 0.94 -23.28
CA SER A 17 22.37 0.91 -22.71
C SER A 17 22.32 -0.32 -21.79
N SER A 18 22.68 -0.12 -20.53
CA SER A 18 22.44 -1.09 -19.46
C SER A 18 20.93 -1.17 -19.26
N CYS A 19 20.29 -2.19 -19.82
CA CYS A 19 18.97 -2.63 -19.36
C CYS A 19 19.16 -3.15 -17.94
N SER A 20 19.04 -2.28 -16.94
CA SER A 20 18.95 -2.71 -15.55
C SER A 20 17.64 -3.47 -15.39
N LYS A 21 17.69 -4.79 -15.15
CA LYS A 21 16.52 -5.53 -14.70
C LYS A 21 16.03 -4.87 -13.42
N LEU A 22 14.71 -4.70 -13.32
CA LEU A 22 14.09 -4.20 -12.11
C LEU A 22 14.40 -5.18 -10.96
N GLU A 23 15.05 -4.69 -9.93
CA GLU A 23 15.38 -5.48 -8.75
C GLU A 23 14.25 -5.34 -7.75
N ALA A 24 13.64 -6.47 -7.34
CA ALA A 24 12.60 -6.48 -6.33
C ALA A 24 13.21 -6.09 -4.97
N THR A 25 12.76 -4.99 -4.41
CA THR A 25 13.19 -4.51 -3.09
C THR A 25 11.99 -4.22 -2.21
N CYS A 26 12.12 -4.51 -0.91
CA CYS A 26 11.06 -4.23 0.07
C CYS A 26 10.69 -2.75 0.13
N SER A 27 11.67 -1.86 -0.01
CA SER A 27 11.49 -0.41 0.06
C SER A 27 11.30 0.26 -1.31
N GLY A 28 11.17 -0.52 -2.39
CA GLY A 28 10.91 0.02 -3.72
C GLY A 28 9.60 0.80 -3.77
N GLU A 29 9.58 1.94 -4.43
CA GLU A 29 8.39 2.79 -4.54
C GLU A 29 7.18 2.01 -5.09
N ASP A 30 7.37 1.25 -6.16
CA ASP A 30 6.33 0.41 -6.75
C ASP A 30 5.87 -0.69 -5.80
N SER A 31 6.78 -1.30 -5.04
CA SER A 31 6.46 -2.33 -4.05
C SER A 31 5.56 -1.77 -2.94
N LEU A 32 5.90 -0.61 -2.40
CA LEU A 32 5.13 0.04 -1.34
C LEU A 32 3.78 0.53 -1.85
N LYS A 33 3.74 1.10 -3.04
CA LYS A 33 2.51 1.54 -3.68
C LYS A 33 1.55 0.37 -3.89
N LEU A 34 2.03 -0.74 -4.43
CA LEU A 34 1.21 -1.94 -4.64
C LEU A 34 0.74 -2.54 -3.31
N ALA A 35 1.60 -2.64 -2.29
CA ALA A 35 1.22 -3.15 -0.98
C ALA A 35 0.10 -2.32 -0.33
N THR A 36 0.22 -0.99 -0.35
CA THR A 36 -0.83 -0.09 0.20
C THR A 36 -2.09 -0.10 -0.64
N GLN A 37 -1.97 -0.25 -1.97
CA GLN A 37 -3.11 -0.38 -2.88
C GLN A 37 -3.90 -1.66 -2.60
N ILE A 38 -3.25 -2.81 -2.40
CA ILE A 38 -3.90 -4.08 -2.05
C ILE A 38 -4.78 -3.92 -0.80
N ILE A 39 -4.28 -3.22 0.22
CA ILE A 39 -5.02 -2.98 1.46
C ILE A 39 -6.24 -2.08 1.21
N SER A 40 -6.07 -1.02 0.42
CA SER A 40 -7.16 -0.12 0.06
C SER A 40 -8.24 -0.81 -0.77
N GLU A 41 -7.85 -1.63 -1.73
CA GLU A 41 -8.76 -2.40 -2.59
C GLU A 41 -9.51 -3.47 -1.79
N ASP A 42 -8.86 -4.14 -0.83
CA ASP A 42 -9.53 -5.10 0.06
C ASP A 42 -10.54 -4.39 0.98
N ALA A 43 -10.24 -3.17 1.47
CA ALA A 43 -11.18 -2.36 2.23
C ALA A 43 -12.37 -1.87 1.37
N GLU A 44 -12.12 -1.43 0.14
CA GLU A 44 -13.20 -1.08 -0.80
C GLU A 44 -14.10 -2.30 -1.04
N LYS A 45 -13.52 -3.45 -1.34
CA LYS A 45 -14.25 -4.69 -1.55
C LYS A 45 -15.07 -5.08 -0.32
N TYR A 46 -14.47 -5.02 0.88
CA TYR A 46 -15.15 -5.32 2.14
C TYR A 46 -16.43 -4.49 2.31
N LEU A 47 -16.38 -3.19 2.04
CA LEU A 47 -17.54 -2.30 2.18
C LEU A 47 -18.57 -2.50 1.06
N THR A 48 -18.12 -2.62 -0.19
CA THR A 48 -19.03 -2.69 -1.35
C THR A 48 -19.73 -4.04 -1.48
N GLU A 49 -19.22 -5.09 -0.85
CA GLU A 49 -19.88 -6.40 -0.78
C GLU A 49 -20.96 -6.45 0.31
N GLN A 50 -21.03 -5.46 1.23
CA GLN A 50 -22.07 -5.39 2.24
C GLN A 50 -23.42 -5.03 1.62
N LYS A 51 -24.44 -5.82 1.97
CA LYS A 51 -25.80 -5.66 1.44
C LYS A 51 -26.80 -5.58 2.57
N ARG A 52 -27.91 -4.86 2.31
CA ARG A 52 -29.11 -4.89 3.15
C ARG A 52 -29.86 -6.20 2.94
N ASP A 53 -30.84 -6.48 3.79
CA ASP A 53 -31.68 -7.68 3.71
C ASP A 53 -32.44 -7.78 2.37
N ASP A 54 -32.72 -6.63 1.73
CA ASP A 54 -33.36 -6.56 0.41
C ASP A 54 -32.38 -6.78 -0.77
N GLY A 55 -31.09 -7.03 -0.48
CA GLY A 55 -30.03 -7.24 -1.46
C GLY A 55 -29.44 -5.96 -2.05
N SER A 56 -29.90 -4.77 -1.66
CA SER A 56 -29.32 -3.50 -2.10
C SER A 56 -27.95 -3.28 -1.45
N ILE A 57 -27.04 -2.59 -2.17
CA ILE A 57 -25.71 -2.23 -1.64
C ILE A 57 -25.86 -1.15 -0.57
N ILE A 58 -25.07 -1.27 0.51
CA ILE A 58 -25.04 -0.27 1.59
C ILE A 58 -24.17 0.91 1.19
N PHE A 59 -22.98 0.63 0.66
CA PHE A 59 -21.98 1.65 0.31
C PHE A 59 -21.70 1.66 -1.20
N SER A 60 -21.86 2.81 -1.83
CA SER A 60 -21.50 2.94 -3.24
C SER A 60 -19.97 2.92 -3.44
N PRO A 61 -19.44 2.27 -4.48
CA PRO A 61 -18.00 2.28 -4.74
C PRO A 61 -17.41 3.70 -4.86
N ALA A 62 -18.18 4.64 -5.37
CA ALA A 62 -17.75 6.03 -5.53
C ALA A 62 -17.54 6.73 -4.19
N SER A 63 -18.50 6.60 -3.23
CA SER A 63 -18.37 7.20 -1.90
C SER A 63 -17.25 6.54 -1.09
N VAL A 64 -17.11 5.22 -1.19
CA VAL A 64 -16.01 4.48 -0.52
C VAL A 64 -14.65 5.01 -0.99
N ARG A 65 -14.41 5.08 -2.32
CA ARG A 65 -13.14 5.61 -2.86
C ARG A 65 -12.89 7.07 -2.48
N ALA A 66 -13.93 7.90 -2.51
CA ALA A 66 -13.80 9.31 -2.11
C ALA A 66 -13.40 9.46 -0.64
N THR A 67 -13.87 8.58 0.24
CA THR A 67 -13.51 8.61 1.66
C THR A 67 -12.15 7.95 1.91
N LEU A 68 -11.83 6.83 1.26
CA LEU A 68 -10.51 6.21 1.30
C LEU A 68 -9.41 7.20 0.90
N SER A 69 -9.66 8.08 -0.06
CA SER A 69 -8.67 9.09 -0.48
C SER A 69 -8.34 10.14 0.60
N LYS A 70 -9.11 10.22 1.68
CA LYS A 70 -8.86 11.08 2.85
C LYS A 70 -8.04 10.38 3.94
N VAL A 71 -7.70 9.12 3.74
CA VAL A 71 -6.91 8.30 4.66
C VAL A 71 -5.55 8.04 4.03
N SER A 72 -4.47 8.46 4.69
CA SER A 72 -3.11 8.13 4.27
C SER A 72 -2.74 6.74 4.78
N ILE A 73 -2.24 5.88 3.90
CA ILE A 73 -1.72 4.55 4.22
C ILE A 73 -0.26 4.51 3.81
N THR A 74 0.63 4.26 4.77
CA THR A 74 2.07 4.18 4.53
C THR A 74 2.67 2.95 5.20
N ILE A 75 3.81 2.49 4.69
CA ILE A 75 4.61 1.43 5.31
C ILE A 75 5.95 2.04 5.69
N GLU A 76 6.29 1.96 6.97
CA GLU A 76 7.48 2.53 7.58
C GLU A 76 8.33 1.40 8.22
N ASN A 77 9.56 1.69 8.66
CA ASN A 77 10.45 0.75 9.34
C ASN A 77 10.66 -0.56 8.57
N ILE A 78 10.83 -0.44 7.27
CA ILE A 78 10.88 -1.57 6.33
C ILE A 78 12.21 -2.30 6.47
N ARG A 79 12.14 -3.63 6.52
CA ARG A 79 13.31 -4.51 6.47
C ARG A 79 13.08 -5.72 5.59
N THR A 80 14.14 -6.24 5.02
CA THR A 80 14.15 -7.57 4.41
C THR A 80 14.24 -8.61 5.50
N ALA A 81 13.20 -9.43 5.65
CA ALA A 81 13.16 -10.50 6.63
C ALA A 81 13.91 -11.75 6.12
N LYS A 82 13.71 -12.08 4.83
CA LYS A 82 14.30 -13.24 4.18
C LYS A 82 14.37 -13.02 2.68
N GLN A 83 15.37 -13.58 2.05
CA GLN A 83 15.45 -13.75 0.60
C GLN A 83 15.46 -15.25 0.28
N ASP A 84 14.65 -15.67 -0.68
CA ASP A 84 14.63 -17.06 -1.13
C ASP A 84 15.88 -17.33 -1.98
N PRO A 85 16.77 -18.27 -1.59
CA PRO A 85 17.99 -18.56 -2.34
C PRO A 85 17.71 -19.21 -3.72
N ASN A 86 16.51 -19.74 -3.94
CA ASN A 86 16.12 -20.44 -5.16
C ASN A 86 15.18 -19.62 -6.06
N SER A 87 14.84 -18.40 -5.66
CA SER A 87 13.95 -17.51 -6.42
C SER A 87 14.36 -16.04 -6.26
N THR A 88 13.72 -15.17 -7.02
CA THR A 88 13.86 -13.71 -6.89
C THR A 88 12.91 -13.10 -5.86
N LYS A 89 12.17 -13.94 -5.11
CA LYS A 89 11.18 -13.51 -4.11
C LYS A 89 11.89 -13.00 -2.85
N VAL A 90 11.51 -11.82 -2.42
CA VAL A 90 12.00 -11.15 -1.21
C VAL A 90 10.87 -11.04 -0.21
N PHE A 91 11.08 -11.49 1.02
CA PHE A 91 10.12 -11.37 2.12
C PHE A 91 10.45 -10.13 2.94
N CYS A 92 9.43 -9.33 3.19
CA CYS A 92 9.51 -8.00 3.74
C CYS A 92 8.68 -7.88 5.00
N GLU A 93 9.17 -7.12 5.95
CA GLU A 93 8.45 -6.73 7.16
C GLU A 93 8.50 -5.21 7.31
N GLY A 94 7.47 -4.64 7.93
CA GLY A 94 7.40 -3.21 8.20
C GLY A 94 6.32 -2.87 9.21
N SER A 95 6.05 -1.58 9.34
CA SER A 95 4.96 -1.03 10.13
C SER A 95 3.98 -0.34 9.20
N LEU A 96 2.80 -0.92 9.02
CA LEU A 96 1.70 -0.24 8.32
C LEU A 96 1.12 0.83 9.23
N LYS A 97 0.95 2.02 8.68
CA LYS A 97 0.39 3.18 9.37
C LYS A 97 -0.81 3.71 8.59
N ILE A 98 -1.96 3.70 9.23
CA ILE A 98 -3.23 4.24 8.72
C ILE A 98 -3.46 5.58 9.41
N SER A 99 -3.49 6.66 8.65
CA SER A 99 -3.62 8.03 9.16
C SER A 99 -4.83 8.71 8.52
N PRO A 100 -6.01 8.64 9.17
CA PRO A 100 -7.18 9.37 8.74
C PRO A 100 -7.02 10.88 8.93
N SER A 101 -7.77 11.68 8.18
CA SER A 101 -7.95 13.07 8.55
C SER A 101 -8.66 13.17 9.91
N PRO A 102 -8.39 14.21 10.73
CA PRO A 102 -9.07 14.38 12.01
C PRO A 102 -10.59 14.42 11.87
N GLU A 103 -11.09 14.98 10.77
CA GLU A 103 -12.51 15.04 10.48
C GLU A 103 -13.10 13.67 10.16
N THR A 104 -12.41 12.86 9.34
CA THR A 104 -12.85 11.50 9.02
C THR A 104 -12.96 10.64 10.29
N LEU A 105 -11.96 10.70 11.16
CA LEU A 105 -11.97 9.95 12.42
C LEU A 105 -13.12 10.41 13.33
N LYS A 106 -13.31 11.73 13.46
CA LYS A 106 -14.39 12.30 14.27
C LYS A 106 -15.77 11.87 13.76
N GLN A 107 -16.02 11.98 12.46
CA GLN A 107 -17.29 11.56 11.84
C GLN A 107 -17.57 10.09 12.08
N ALA A 108 -16.55 9.22 11.90
CA ALA A 108 -16.71 7.80 12.16
C ALA A 108 -17.02 7.50 13.63
N ASP A 109 -16.35 8.15 14.58
CA ASP A 109 -16.58 7.95 16.01
C ASP A 109 -17.97 8.45 16.45
N GLU A 110 -18.45 9.59 15.91
CA GLU A 110 -19.79 10.11 16.17
C GLU A 110 -20.86 9.15 15.66
N ALA A 111 -20.77 8.67 14.41
CA ALA A 111 -21.72 7.71 13.85
C ALA A 111 -21.72 6.37 14.57
N ARG A 112 -20.55 5.87 14.99
CA ARG A 112 -20.43 4.64 15.79
C ARG A 112 -21.08 4.81 17.16
N LYS A 113 -20.88 5.94 17.82
CA LYS A 113 -21.52 6.26 19.10
C LYS A 113 -23.04 6.30 18.99
N GLU A 114 -23.58 6.89 17.93
CA GLU A 114 -25.03 6.87 17.65
C GLU A 114 -25.58 5.45 17.45
N SER A 115 -24.74 4.56 16.93
CA SER A 115 -25.04 3.13 16.74
C SER A 115 -24.74 2.27 17.97
N ASN A 116 -24.39 2.85 19.13
CA ASN A 116 -23.94 2.17 20.36
C ASN A 116 -22.73 1.25 20.16
N LEU A 117 -21.84 1.61 19.26
CA LEU A 117 -20.58 0.91 19.00
C LEU A 117 -19.41 1.62 19.71
N ILE A 118 -18.34 0.88 19.94
CA ILE A 118 -17.07 1.44 20.46
C ILE A 118 -16.41 2.36 19.42
N THR A 119 -15.51 3.23 19.87
CA THR A 119 -14.76 4.13 18.98
C THR A 119 -13.88 3.37 17.98
N ILE A 120 -13.46 4.03 16.90
CA ILE A 120 -12.48 3.46 15.96
C ILE A 120 -11.16 3.16 16.68
N SER A 121 -10.76 3.99 17.64
CA SER A 121 -9.55 3.75 18.45
C SER A 121 -9.63 2.47 19.29
N ASP A 122 -10.77 2.21 19.90
CA ASP A 122 -10.97 0.96 20.68
C ASP A 122 -11.07 -0.26 19.75
N GLU A 123 -11.74 -0.10 18.61
CA GLU A 123 -11.80 -1.17 17.60
C GLU A 123 -10.40 -1.50 17.06
N ALA A 124 -9.61 -0.51 16.71
CA ALA A 124 -8.24 -0.69 16.25
C ALA A 124 -7.39 -1.41 17.31
N LYS A 125 -7.55 -1.06 18.60
CA LYS A 125 -6.87 -1.71 19.70
C LYS A 125 -7.27 -3.19 19.83
N ASN A 126 -8.56 -3.49 19.68
CA ASN A 126 -9.05 -4.88 19.68
C ASN A 126 -8.45 -5.69 18.53
N GLN A 127 -8.16 -5.04 17.39
CA GLN A 127 -7.47 -5.64 16.25
C GLN A 127 -5.93 -5.57 16.36
N SER A 128 -5.40 -5.28 17.57
CA SER A 128 -3.96 -5.21 17.86
C SER A 128 -3.20 -4.13 17.07
N PHE A 129 -3.85 -3.00 16.80
CA PHE A 129 -3.16 -1.80 16.36
C PHE A 129 -2.68 -0.99 17.56
N GLU A 130 -1.50 -0.41 17.43
CA GLU A 130 -1.01 0.62 18.32
C GLU A 130 -1.48 1.99 17.83
N GLN A 131 -1.89 2.86 18.76
CA GLN A 131 -2.27 4.23 18.42
C GLN A 131 -1.10 5.16 18.65
N SER A 132 -0.76 5.96 17.62
CA SER A 132 0.25 7.02 17.68
C SER A 132 -0.38 8.32 17.16
N ALA A 133 -0.71 9.23 18.07
CA ALA A 133 -1.52 10.42 17.78
C ALA A 133 -2.84 10.03 17.11
N ASN A 134 -3.07 10.50 15.87
CA ASN A 134 -4.27 10.17 15.08
C ASN A 134 -4.05 9.00 14.10
N ALA A 135 -2.93 8.29 14.22
CA ALA A 135 -2.61 7.17 13.35
C ALA A 135 -2.71 5.84 14.09
N PHE A 136 -3.04 4.80 13.34
CA PHE A 136 -3.09 3.41 13.79
C PHE A 136 -1.97 2.65 13.13
N VAL A 137 -1.13 1.99 13.92
CA VAL A 137 0.09 1.32 13.46
C VAL A 137 0.03 -0.16 13.80
N LYS A 138 0.38 -1.01 12.84
CA LYS A 138 0.47 -2.45 13.03
C LYS A 138 1.57 -3.04 12.17
N ALA A 139 2.23 -4.09 12.67
CA ALA A 139 3.20 -4.85 11.88
C ALA A 139 2.56 -5.43 10.62
N ILE A 140 3.26 -5.35 9.50
CA ILE A 140 2.86 -5.90 8.21
C ILE A 140 3.96 -6.79 7.65
N GLU A 141 3.55 -7.91 7.06
CA GLU A 141 4.40 -8.79 6.28
C GLU A 141 3.91 -8.80 4.83
N TYR A 142 4.83 -8.75 3.89
CA TYR A 142 4.53 -8.81 2.47
C TYR A 142 5.73 -9.40 1.72
N ASN A 143 5.50 -9.85 0.51
CA ASN A 143 6.59 -10.28 -0.35
C ASN A 143 6.56 -9.57 -1.70
N VAL A 144 7.73 -9.45 -2.30
CA VAL A 144 7.95 -8.77 -3.56
C VAL A 144 8.72 -9.69 -4.49
N GLN A 145 8.29 -9.77 -5.74
CA GLN A 145 8.94 -10.54 -6.78
C GLN A 145 8.91 -9.76 -8.10
N PRO A 146 10.01 -9.69 -8.88
CA PRO A 146 9.94 -9.13 -10.22
C PRO A 146 9.09 -10.03 -11.13
N THR A 147 8.40 -9.44 -12.08
CA THR A 147 7.74 -10.20 -13.16
C THR A 147 8.79 -10.87 -14.04
N ASP A 148 8.42 -11.94 -14.74
CA ASP A 148 9.35 -12.72 -15.59
C ASP A 148 10.00 -11.88 -16.68
N ASP A 149 9.30 -10.86 -17.17
CA ASP A 149 9.81 -9.90 -18.16
C ASP A 149 10.72 -8.81 -17.55
N GLY A 150 10.82 -8.76 -16.21
CA GLY A 150 11.63 -7.82 -15.44
C GLY A 150 11.19 -6.36 -15.55
N LYS A 151 9.93 -6.09 -15.95
CA LYS A 151 9.43 -4.72 -16.12
C LYS A 151 8.64 -4.20 -14.93
N ASN A 152 8.05 -5.10 -14.15
CA ASN A 152 7.21 -4.76 -13.02
C ASN A 152 7.59 -5.61 -11.79
N VAL A 153 7.00 -5.28 -10.67
CA VAL A 153 7.03 -6.11 -9.46
C VAL A 153 5.64 -6.66 -9.18
N PHE A 154 5.59 -7.87 -8.66
CA PHE A 154 4.41 -8.47 -8.07
C PHE A 154 4.54 -8.40 -6.55
N VAL A 155 3.46 -8.04 -5.87
CA VAL A 155 3.43 -7.91 -4.41
C VAL A 155 2.28 -8.76 -3.87
N GLU A 156 2.54 -9.47 -2.80
CA GLU A 156 1.52 -10.14 -1.98
C GLU A 156 1.63 -9.61 -0.56
N VAL A 157 0.53 -9.18 0.01
CA VAL A 157 0.42 -8.78 1.42
C VAL A 157 -0.14 -9.96 2.19
N ASP A 158 0.50 -10.30 3.31
CA ASP A 158 -0.04 -11.34 4.18
C ASP A 158 -1.24 -10.81 4.96
N SER A 159 -2.33 -11.58 4.93
CA SER A 159 -3.57 -11.30 5.68
C SER A 159 -4.08 -9.85 5.54
N PRO A 160 -4.27 -9.32 4.31
CA PRO A 160 -4.65 -7.92 4.08
C PRO A 160 -5.97 -7.55 4.78
N ARG A 161 -6.88 -8.50 4.95
CA ARG A 161 -8.16 -8.32 5.67
C ARG A 161 -7.98 -7.80 7.09
N THR A 162 -6.91 -8.16 7.78
CA THR A 162 -6.61 -7.66 9.13
C THR A 162 -6.48 -6.14 9.18
N PHE A 163 -5.97 -5.53 8.12
CA PHE A 163 -5.82 -4.08 8.01
C PHE A 163 -7.08 -3.43 7.45
N SER A 164 -7.69 -4.06 6.46
CA SER A 164 -8.84 -3.51 5.75
C SER A 164 -10.12 -3.48 6.58
N VAL A 165 -10.26 -4.30 7.62
CA VAL A 165 -11.41 -4.24 8.53
C VAL A 165 -11.43 -2.91 9.28
N VAL A 166 -10.34 -2.51 9.96
CA VAL A 166 -10.28 -1.23 10.69
C VAL A 166 -10.43 -0.04 9.74
N LEU A 167 -9.77 -0.10 8.58
CA LEU A 167 -9.91 0.92 7.55
C LEU A 167 -11.35 0.99 7.01
N GLY A 168 -11.98 -0.15 6.77
CA GLY A 168 -13.36 -0.25 6.30
C GLY A 168 -14.38 0.27 7.32
N GLU A 169 -14.23 -0.09 8.59
CA GLU A 169 -15.08 0.42 9.68
C GLU A 169 -15.00 1.96 9.75
N MET A 170 -13.78 2.50 9.73
CA MET A 170 -13.56 3.95 9.73
C MET A 170 -14.22 4.63 8.53
N VAL A 171 -14.00 4.11 7.33
CA VAL A 171 -14.53 4.67 6.09
C VAL A 171 -16.04 4.52 6.03
N GLY A 172 -16.59 3.35 6.35
CA GLY A 172 -18.03 3.08 6.33
C GLY A 172 -18.83 3.98 7.25
N PHE A 173 -18.31 4.25 8.46
CA PHE A 173 -18.97 5.15 9.41
C PHE A 173 -18.72 6.64 9.16
N SER A 174 -17.88 7.02 8.20
CA SER A 174 -17.64 8.42 7.81
C SER A 174 -18.29 8.82 6.46
N ILE A 175 -19.09 7.92 5.85
CA ILE A 175 -19.92 8.15 4.68
C ILE A 175 -21.35 8.50 5.11
#